data_0a719bc8263d3386a349bd58100ab397
#
_entry.id   0a719bc8263d3386a349bd58100ab397
#
_cell.length_a   1.000
_cell.length_b   1.000
_cell.length_c   1.000
_cell.angle_alpha   90.00
_cell.angle_beta   90.00
_cell.angle_gamma   90.00
#
_symmetry.space_group_name_H-M   'P 1'
#
loop_
_entity.id
_entity.type
_entity.pdbx_description
1 polymer ?
#
loop_
_entity_poly.entity_id
_entity_poly.type
_entity_poly.pdbx_seq_one_letter_code
_entity_poly.pdbx_strand_id
1 'polypeptide(L)'
;CFALEYAAWFQVILHGLSRLVFALPLGGTSMYIRRAALIDLKGWDAFNVTEDADLGLRLSRAGLRCALLDSKTFEEATKTPRTWITQRSRWQKGYIMTYWCHNRSPKRLLADLGIWRWVGVHALFVPAIATFLFAPLFWIFWCVAAGLMARQDLALSHGYSNAIGALFALALLVDGAIGVMAVEKSGHKGLKRWLPLQLVYFAMATLSAYKALYELIVNRFHWAKTAHGDQFSQSW
;
A
#
# COMPACT_ATOMS: atom_id res chain seq x y z
N CYS A 1 -13.20 8.68 1.01
CA CYS A 1 -12.23 7.66 1.40
C CYS A 1 -10.90 7.81 0.64
N PHE A 2 -10.89 7.92 -0.71
CA PHE A 2 -9.66 8.03 -1.51
C PHE A 2 -8.71 9.15 -1.03
N ALA A 3 -9.21 10.40 -0.87
CA ALA A 3 -8.42 11.52 -0.38
C ALA A 3 -7.84 11.29 1.03
N LEU A 4 -8.59 10.59 1.89
CA LEU A 4 -8.15 10.25 3.24
C LEU A 4 -7.03 9.21 3.21
N GLU A 5 -7.14 8.19 2.37
CA GLU A 5 -6.11 7.18 2.17
C GLU A 5 -4.81 7.81 1.63
N TYR A 6 -4.91 8.71 0.64
CA TYR A 6 -3.75 9.43 0.11
C TYR A 6 -3.10 10.34 1.16
N ALA A 7 -3.91 11.04 1.96
CA ALA A 7 -3.39 11.84 3.06
C ALA A 7 -2.68 10.97 4.11
N ALA A 8 -3.25 9.81 4.46
CA ALA A 8 -2.62 8.87 5.38
C ALA A 8 -1.28 8.36 4.83
N TRP A 9 -1.26 7.95 3.56
CA TRP A 9 -0.05 7.45 2.92
C TRP A 9 1.04 8.51 2.79
N PHE A 10 0.75 9.61 2.11
CA PHE A 10 1.77 10.62 1.76
C PHE A 10 2.15 11.51 2.93
N GLN A 11 1.21 11.89 3.81
CA GLN A 11 1.49 12.86 4.87
C GLN A 11 1.82 12.24 6.23
N VAL A 12 1.51 10.96 6.44
CA VAL A 12 1.78 10.28 7.71
C VAL A 12 2.75 9.13 7.51
N ILE A 13 2.37 8.12 6.73
CA ILE A 13 3.12 6.87 6.63
C ILE A 13 4.48 7.09 5.97
N LEU A 14 4.55 7.69 4.78
CA LEU A 14 5.82 7.95 4.09
C LEU A 14 6.76 8.84 4.91
N HIS A 15 6.23 9.84 5.61
CA HIS A 15 7.03 10.66 6.52
C HIS A 15 7.59 9.85 7.70
N GLY A 16 6.80 8.93 8.25
CA GLY A 16 7.26 8.00 9.28
C GLY A 16 8.39 7.10 8.77
N LEU A 17 8.20 6.48 7.61
CA LEU A 17 9.22 5.63 6.97
C LEU A 17 10.51 6.41 6.66
N SER A 18 10.39 7.63 6.19
CA SER A 18 11.53 8.52 5.91
C SER A 18 12.33 8.84 7.18
N ARG A 19 11.65 9.15 8.29
CA ARG A 19 12.29 9.40 9.59
C ARG A 19 12.99 8.18 10.16
N LEU A 20 12.45 7.00 9.92
CA LEU A 20 13.07 5.73 10.28
C LEU A 20 14.21 5.33 9.32
N VAL A 21 14.47 6.14 8.29
CA VAL A 21 15.51 5.85 7.28
C VAL A 21 15.25 4.51 6.56
N PHE A 22 14.00 4.11 6.42
CA PHE A 22 13.62 2.94 5.67
C PHE A 22 13.71 3.19 4.15
N ALA A 23 13.75 2.11 3.37
CA ALA A 23 13.61 2.22 1.93
C ALA A 23 12.20 2.72 1.58
N LEU A 24 12.11 3.84 0.86
CA LEU A 24 10.82 4.43 0.50
C LEU A 24 10.35 3.84 -0.84
N PRO A 25 9.15 3.29 -0.93
CA PRO A 25 8.49 3.07 -2.20
C PRO A 25 8.13 4.45 -2.77
N LEU A 26 8.65 4.77 -3.93
CA LEU A 26 8.36 6.05 -4.58
C LEU A 26 6.95 6.00 -5.19
N GLY A 27 6.30 7.14 -5.31
CA GLY A 27 5.09 7.30 -6.11
C GLY A 27 5.45 7.85 -7.49
N GLY A 28 4.77 7.38 -8.52
CA GLY A 28 5.06 7.76 -9.92
C GLY A 28 4.79 9.23 -10.25
N THR A 29 4.06 9.94 -9.39
CA THR A 29 3.71 11.34 -9.57
C THR A 29 4.69 12.25 -8.84
N SER A 30 5.18 13.31 -9.52
CA SER A 30 6.07 14.34 -8.94
C SER A 30 7.35 13.79 -8.32
N MET A 31 8.01 12.90 -9.04
CA MET A 31 9.27 12.29 -8.62
C MET A 31 10.45 12.96 -9.33
N TYR A 32 11.45 13.40 -8.56
CA TYR A 32 12.67 14.01 -9.07
C TYR A 32 13.87 13.13 -8.74
N ILE A 33 14.64 12.74 -9.75
CA ILE A 33 15.78 11.84 -9.59
C ILE A 33 17.00 12.46 -10.24
N ARG A 34 18.16 12.34 -9.59
CA ARG A 34 19.43 12.69 -10.23
C ARG A 34 19.65 11.84 -11.46
N ARG A 35 19.89 12.47 -12.61
CA ARG A 35 20.11 11.79 -13.88
C ARG A 35 21.20 10.71 -13.80
N ALA A 36 22.33 11.01 -13.14
CA ALA A 36 23.40 10.05 -12.94
C ALA A 36 22.93 8.79 -12.21
N ALA A 37 22.22 8.94 -11.09
CA ALA A 37 21.68 7.81 -10.33
C ALA A 37 20.71 6.96 -11.16
N LEU A 38 19.87 7.60 -11.99
CA LEU A 38 18.95 6.90 -12.87
C LEU A 38 19.68 6.11 -13.96
N ILE A 39 20.75 6.68 -14.53
CA ILE A 39 21.59 6.00 -15.53
C ILE A 39 22.31 4.80 -14.91
N ASP A 40 22.90 4.97 -13.74
CA ASP A 40 23.64 3.92 -13.03
C ASP A 40 22.72 2.74 -12.67
N LEU A 41 21.46 3.03 -12.33
CA LEU A 41 20.42 2.04 -12.07
C LEU A 41 19.75 1.51 -13.34
N LYS A 42 20.16 1.94 -14.54
CA LYS A 42 19.60 1.52 -15.84
C LYS A 42 18.09 1.86 -16.00
N GLY A 43 17.67 2.97 -15.43
CA GLY A 43 16.28 3.45 -15.56
C GLY A 43 15.25 2.66 -14.76
N TRP A 44 14.00 2.74 -15.18
CA TRP A 44 12.87 1.98 -14.61
C TRP A 44 12.84 0.55 -15.14
N ASP A 45 12.32 -0.36 -14.34
CA ASP A 45 12.03 -1.73 -14.81
C ASP A 45 10.76 -1.72 -15.66
N ALA A 46 10.92 -1.92 -16.96
CA ALA A 46 9.81 -1.93 -17.94
C ALA A 46 8.83 -3.10 -17.73
N PHE A 47 9.19 -4.11 -16.97
CA PHE A 47 8.35 -5.28 -16.70
C PHE A 47 7.63 -5.20 -15.36
N ASN A 48 7.94 -4.21 -14.53
CA ASN A 48 7.26 -3.99 -13.26
C ASN A 48 6.11 -2.99 -13.43
N VAL A 49 4.94 -3.35 -12.96
CA VAL A 49 3.73 -2.49 -13.06
C VAL A 49 3.66 -1.40 -11.98
N THR A 50 4.62 -1.40 -11.03
CA THR A 50 4.92 -0.32 -10.08
C THR A 50 6.43 -0.06 -10.11
N GLU A 51 6.90 0.37 -11.28
CA GLU A 51 8.30 0.66 -11.56
C GLU A 51 8.88 1.74 -10.66
N ASP A 52 8.05 2.62 -10.14
CA ASP A 52 8.35 3.68 -9.20
C ASP A 52 8.72 3.13 -7.81
N ALA A 53 7.89 2.23 -7.27
CA ALA A 53 8.16 1.57 -5.98
C ALA A 53 9.41 0.69 -6.05
N ASP A 54 9.61 -0.03 -7.15
CA ASP A 54 10.83 -0.81 -7.41
C ASP A 54 12.07 0.08 -7.46
N LEU A 55 11.98 1.20 -8.17
CA LEU A 55 13.09 2.15 -8.27
C LEU A 55 13.49 2.72 -6.90
N GLY A 56 12.52 3.02 -6.04
CA GLY A 56 12.77 3.45 -4.66
C GLY A 56 13.60 2.43 -3.86
N LEU A 57 13.29 1.16 -4.01
CA LEU A 57 14.05 0.09 -3.36
C LEU A 57 15.44 -0.10 -3.99
N ARG A 58 15.57 0.00 -5.31
CA ARG A 58 16.88 -0.04 -6.01
C ARG A 58 17.79 1.12 -5.62
N LEU A 59 17.24 2.33 -5.49
CA LEU A 59 17.98 3.49 -4.96
C LEU A 59 18.52 3.21 -3.57
N SER A 60 17.69 2.68 -2.67
CA SER A 60 18.10 2.34 -1.31
C SER A 60 19.18 1.26 -1.27
N ARG A 61 19.11 0.23 -2.13
CA ARG A 61 20.13 -0.82 -2.28
C ARG A 61 21.47 -0.27 -2.82
N ALA A 62 21.42 0.76 -3.64
CA ALA A 62 22.60 1.47 -4.12
C ALA A 62 23.18 2.47 -3.08
N GLY A 63 22.67 2.48 -1.85
CA GLY A 63 23.13 3.38 -0.79
C GLY A 63 22.61 4.82 -0.93
N LEU A 64 21.75 5.09 -1.91
CA LEU A 64 21.16 6.41 -2.12
C LEU A 64 19.98 6.64 -1.18
N ARG A 65 19.69 7.90 -0.91
CA ARG A 65 18.58 8.31 -0.04
C ARG A 65 17.53 9.07 -0.84
N CYS A 66 16.26 8.75 -0.56
CA CYS A 66 15.12 9.51 -1.02
C CYS A 66 14.65 10.45 0.08
N ALA A 67 14.30 11.67 -0.28
CA ALA A 67 13.71 12.66 0.62
C ALA A 67 12.30 13.02 0.13
N LEU A 68 11.44 13.37 1.05
CA LEU A 68 10.10 13.87 0.74
C LEU A 68 10.15 15.39 0.65
N LEU A 69 9.54 15.93 -0.39
CA LEU A 69 9.32 17.36 -0.54
C LEU A 69 8.02 17.74 0.16
N ASP A 70 8.04 18.85 0.89
CA ASP A 70 6.82 19.41 1.46
C ASP A 70 6.04 20.19 0.38
N SER A 71 5.48 19.44 -0.54
CA SER A 71 4.68 19.97 -1.63
C SER A 71 3.46 19.09 -1.87
N LYS A 72 2.42 19.64 -2.50
CA LYS A 72 1.17 18.93 -2.81
C LYS A 72 1.04 18.75 -4.31
N THR A 73 0.77 17.55 -4.73
CA THR A 73 0.37 17.24 -6.09
C THR A 73 -1.12 16.93 -6.12
N PHE A 74 -1.84 17.54 -7.04
CA PHE A 74 -3.26 17.28 -7.23
C PHE A 74 -3.43 16.22 -8.31
N GLU A 75 -4.19 15.18 -7.98
CA GLU A 75 -4.48 14.06 -8.88
C GLU A 75 -5.98 13.84 -8.98
N GLU A 76 -6.42 13.36 -10.13
CA GLU A 76 -7.81 12.95 -10.32
C GLU A 76 -8.05 11.58 -9.69
N ALA A 77 -9.02 11.52 -8.75
CA ALA A 77 -9.43 10.27 -8.13
C ALA A 77 -10.23 9.39 -9.11
N THR A 78 -10.13 8.08 -8.93
CA THR A 78 -10.98 7.14 -9.68
C THR A 78 -12.46 7.35 -9.34
N LYS A 79 -13.31 7.44 -10.37
CA LYS A 79 -14.73 7.79 -10.22
C LYS A 79 -15.64 6.62 -9.85
N THR A 80 -15.25 5.40 -10.17
CA THR A 80 -16.08 4.21 -9.98
C THR A 80 -15.39 3.12 -9.16
N PRO A 81 -16.13 2.28 -8.42
CA PRO A 81 -15.54 1.14 -7.72
C PRO A 81 -14.76 0.20 -8.65
N ARG A 82 -15.24 -0.01 -9.88
CA ARG A 82 -14.58 -0.88 -10.85
C ARG A 82 -13.21 -0.34 -11.27
N THR A 83 -13.12 0.95 -11.60
CA THR A 83 -11.84 1.59 -11.96
C THR A 83 -10.89 1.62 -10.77
N TRP A 84 -11.42 1.82 -9.56
CA TRP A 84 -10.63 1.78 -8.34
C TRP A 84 -10.07 0.37 -8.10
N ILE A 85 -10.89 -0.70 -8.17
CA ILE A 85 -10.43 -2.09 -8.02
C ILE A 85 -9.34 -2.41 -9.05
N THR A 86 -9.50 -1.98 -10.30
CA THR A 86 -8.51 -2.19 -11.36
C THR A 86 -7.18 -1.47 -11.06
N GLN A 87 -7.24 -0.23 -10.60
CA GLN A 87 -6.05 0.52 -10.21
C GLN A 87 -5.33 -0.14 -9.03
N ARG A 88 -6.08 -0.54 -8.00
CA ARG A 88 -5.53 -1.19 -6.80
C ARG A 88 -4.97 -2.58 -7.07
N SER A 89 -5.62 -3.37 -7.93
CA SER A 89 -5.08 -4.68 -8.33
C SER A 89 -3.72 -4.54 -9.01
N ARG A 90 -3.53 -3.50 -9.83
CA ARG A 90 -2.24 -3.18 -10.44
C ARG A 90 -1.18 -2.87 -9.39
N TRP A 91 -1.49 -2.03 -8.39
CA TRP A 91 -0.56 -1.68 -7.33
C TRP A 91 -0.20 -2.88 -6.45
N GLN A 92 -1.18 -3.69 -6.06
CA GLN A 92 -0.95 -4.92 -5.31
C GLN A 92 -0.07 -5.89 -6.09
N LYS A 93 -0.36 -6.08 -7.39
CA LYS A 93 0.44 -6.90 -8.28
C LYS A 93 1.89 -6.42 -8.35
N GLY A 94 2.10 -5.13 -8.52
CA GLY A 94 3.43 -4.53 -8.58
C GLY A 94 4.20 -4.67 -7.28
N TYR A 95 3.55 -4.47 -6.14
CA TYR A 95 4.17 -4.69 -4.82
C TYR A 95 4.59 -6.14 -4.61
N ILE A 96 3.76 -7.10 -5.02
CA ILE A 96 4.12 -8.53 -4.96
C ILE A 96 5.32 -8.81 -5.87
N MET A 97 5.32 -8.29 -7.11
CA MET A 97 6.43 -8.46 -8.06
C MET A 97 7.73 -7.85 -7.53
N THR A 98 7.68 -6.62 -7.05
CA THR A 98 8.83 -5.91 -6.47
C THR A 98 9.38 -6.69 -5.27
N TYR A 99 8.53 -7.04 -4.32
CA TYR A 99 8.93 -7.79 -3.14
C TYR A 99 9.56 -9.14 -3.51
N TRP A 100 8.93 -9.89 -4.41
CA TRP A 100 9.43 -11.17 -4.87
C TRP A 100 10.78 -11.06 -5.60
N CYS A 101 10.91 -10.12 -6.53
CA CYS A 101 12.14 -9.91 -7.29
C CYS A 101 13.33 -9.58 -6.38
N HIS A 102 13.14 -8.69 -5.43
CA HIS A 102 14.21 -8.31 -4.50
C HIS A 102 14.56 -9.41 -3.50
N ASN A 103 13.59 -10.24 -3.11
CA ASN A 103 13.81 -11.35 -2.18
C ASN A 103 14.29 -12.65 -2.85
N ARG A 104 14.55 -12.69 -4.16
CA ARG A 104 15.21 -13.84 -4.81
C ARG A 104 16.58 -14.15 -4.23
N SER A 105 17.27 -13.13 -3.71
CA SER A 105 18.57 -13.25 -3.06
C SER A 105 18.53 -12.52 -1.72
N PRO A 106 17.91 -13.09 -0.67
CA PRO A 106 17.67 -12.38 0.60
C PRO A 106 18.97 -12.01 1.32
N LYS A 107 20.02 -12.83 1.22
CA LYS A 107 21.35 -12.53 1.77
C LYS A 107 21.97 -11.29 1.11
N ARG A 108 21.84 -11.15 -0.21
CA ARG A 108 22.32 -9.98 -0.94
C ARG A 108 21.47 -8.74 -0.61
N LEU A 109 20.16 -8.89 -0.52
CA LEU A 109 19.28 -7.81 -0.09
C LEU A 109 19.66 -7.28 1.29
N LEU A 110 19.94 -8.19 2.24
CA LEU A 110 20.40 -7.84 3.58
C LEU A 110 21.78 -7.14 3.55
N ALA A 111 22.71 -7.63 2.73
CA ALA A 111 24.04 -7.02 2.59
C ALA A 111 23.96 -5.61 1.99
N ASP A 112 23.11 -5.39 0.98
CA ASP A 112 22.94 -4.09 0.31
C ASP A 112 22.26 -3.04 1.24
N LEU A 113 21.27 -3.45 2.03
CA LEU A 113 20.45 -2.56 2.84
C LEU A 113 20.93 -2.40 4.29
N GLY A 114 21.61 -3.41 4.83
CA GLY A 114 21.79 -3.60 6.26
C GLY A 114 20.52 -4.04 6.97
N ILE A 115 20.64 -4.55 8.20
CA ILE A 115 19.55 -5.16 8.96
C ILE A 115 18.35 -4.21 9.13
N TRP A 116 18.58 -2.94 9.42
CA TRP A 116 17.54 -1.98 9.73
C TRP A 116 16.63 -1.70 8.53
N ARG A 117 17.19 -1.39 7.36
CA ARG A 117 16.42 -1.15 6.13
C ARG A 117 15.81 -2.43 5.58
N TRP A 118 16.50 -3.56 5.77
CA TRP A 118 15.98 -4.88 5.43
C TRP A 118 14.71 -5.18 6.21
N VAL A 119 14.68 -4.96 7.53
CA VAL A 119 13.47 -5.05 8.35
C VAL A 119 12.40 -4.09 7.85
N GLY A 120 12.75 -2.85 7.50
CA GLY A 120 11.83 -1.86 6.94
C GLY A 120 11.15 -2.32 5.66
N VAL A 121 11.88 -2.99 4.75
CA VAL A 121 11.29 -3.57 3.53
C VAL A 121 10.23 -4.62 3.88
N HIS A 122 10.52 -5.52 4.80
CA HIS A 122 9.56 -6.54 5.21
C HIS A 122 8.36 -5.95 5.97
N ALA A 123 8.63 -4.99 6.88
CA ALA A 123 7.58 -4.28 7.63
C ALA A 123 6.64 -3.46 6.74
N LEU A 124 7.09 -3.07 5.55
CA LEU A 124 6.27 -2.35 4.58
C LEU A 124 5.53 -3.29 3.63
N PHE A 125 6.28 -4.13 2.90
CA PHE A 125 5.70 -4.91 1.81
C PHE A 125 4.86 -6.09 2.30
N VAL A 126 5.27 -6.78 3.37
CA VAL A 126 4.52 -7.94 3.87
C VAL A 126 3.13 -7.54 4.36
N PRO A 127 2.94 -6.53 5.24
CA PRO A 127 1.60 -6.10 5.61
C PRO A 127 0.80 -5.54 4.44
N ALA A 128 1.42 -4.74 3.54
CA ALA A 128 0.74 -4.17 2.38
C ALA A 128 0.15 -5.25 1.46
N ILE A 129 0.80 -6.40 1.35
CA ILE A 129 0.33 -7.55 0.57
C ILE A 129 -0.64 -8.39 1.39
N ALA A 130 -0.27 -8.77 2.61
CA ALA A 130 -0.98 -9.74 3.43
C ALA A 130 -2.33 -9.23 3.96
N THR A 131 -2.41 -7.95 4.36
CA THR A 131 -3.61 -7.39 4.96
C THR A 131 -4.86 -7.60 4.10
N PHE A 132 -4.76 -7.34 2.80
CA PHE A 132 -5.90 -7.46 1.90
C PHE A 132 -6.17 -8.90 1.46
N LEU A 133 -5.15 -9.75 1.41
CA LEU A 133 -5.31 -11.16 1.12
C LEU A 133 -6.01 -11.90 2.26
N PHE A 134 -5.66 -11.59 3.49
CA PHE A 134 -6.21 -12.21 4.68
C PHE A 134 -7.39 -11.43 5.29
N ALA A 135 -7.84 -10.34 4.67
CA ALA A 135 -8.98 -9.58 5.13
C ALA A 135 -10.27 -10.40 5.34
N PRO A 136 -10.60 -11.43 4.54
CA PRO A 136 -11.76 -12.29 4.84
C PRO A 136 -11.69 -12.95 6.22
N LEU A 137 -10.49 -13.37 6.67
CA LEU A 137 -10.32 -13.93 8.01
C LEU A 137 -10.58 -12.91 9.10
N PHE A 138 -10.16 -11.66 8.89
CA PHE A 138 -10.49 -10.53 9.75
C PHE A 138 -12.01 -10.30 9.85
N TRP A 139 -12.71 -10.32 8.73
CA TRP A 139 -14.17 -10.15 8.70
C TRP A 139 -14.91 -11.29 9.39
N ILE A 140 -14.51 -12.55 9.12
CA ILE A 140 -15.08 -13.73 9.78
C ILE A 140 -14.89 -13.61 11.30
N PHE A 141 -13.69 -13.25 11.76
CA PHE A 141 -13.41 -13.07 13.16
C PHE A 141 -14.37 -12.07 13.81
N TRP A 142 -14.59 -10.92 13.19
CA TRP A 142 -15.50 -9.89 13.73
C TRP A 142 -16.96 -10.29 13.65
N CYS A 143 -17.37 -11.04 12.64
CA CYS A 143 -18.73 -11.61 12.57
C CYS A 143 -18.99 -12.56 13.73
N VAL A 144 -18.01 -13.40 14.07
CA VAL A 144 -18.13 -14.30 15.24
C VAL A 144 -18.11 -13.51 16.55
N ALA A 145 -17.22 -12.52 16.67
CA ALA A 145 -17.13 -11.67 17.89
C ALA A 145 -18.42 -10.86 18.12
N ALA A 146 -19.10 -10.45 17.03
CA ALA A 146 -20.40 -9.77 17.08
C ALA A 146 -21.60 -10.71 17.25
N GLY A 147 -21.38 -12.02 17.36
CA GLY A 147 -22.46 -13.02 17.51
C GLY A 147 -23.27 -13.29 16.23
N LEU A 148 -22.78 -12.83 15.06
CA LEU A 148 -23.42 -13.04 13.76
C LEU A 148 -23.13 -14.42 13.17
N MET A 149 -22.09 -15.10 13.67
CA MET A 149 -21.69 -16.46 13.31
C MET A 149 -21.39 -17.26 14.57
N ALA A 150 -21.54 -18.58 14.50
CA ALA A 150 -21.30 -19.46 15.61
C ALA A 150 -19.79 -19.53 15.92
N ARG A 151 -19.43 -19.45 17.22
CA ARG A 151 -18.04 -19.48 17.65
C ARG A 151 -17.31 -20.77 17.32
N GLN A 152 -18.05 -21.86 17.18
CA GLN A 152 -17.56 -23.18 16.79
C GLN A 152 -16.93 -23.18 15.39
N ASP A 153 -17.35 -22.23 14.54
CA ASP A 153 -16.86 -22.10 13.16
C ASP A 153 -15.40 -21.64 13.09
N LEU A 154 -14.85 -21.08 14.18
CA LEU A 154 -13.47 -20.59 14.21
C LEU A 154 -12.42 -21.66 14.55
N ALA A 155 -12.83 -22.80 15.09
CA ALA A 155 -11.93 -23.91 15.52
C ALA A 155 -10.70 -23.47 16.38
N LEU A 156 -10.76 -22.29 17.01
CA LEU A 156 -9.67 -21.71 17.80
C LEU A 156 -9.93 -21.82 19.31
N SER A 157 -8.90 -22.11 20.08
CA SER A 157 -9.00 -22.05 21.54
C SER A 157 -9.28 -20.61 22.02
N HIS A 158 -9.89 -20.48 23.20
CA HIS A 158 -10.22 -19.18 23.79
C HIS A 158 -9.01 -18.23 23.88
N GLY A 159 -7.83 -18.76 24.24
CA GLY A 159 -6.62 -17.95 24.35
C GLY A 159 -6.18 -17.35 23.01
N TYR A 160 -6.12 -18.15 21.97
CA TYR A 160 -5.76 -17.67 20.61
C TYR A 160 -6.79 -16.69 20.07
N SER A 161 -8.07 -16.94 20.27
CA SER A 161 -9.14 -16.04 19.85
C SER A 161 -9.03 -14.66 20.50
N ASN A 162 -8.74 -14.60 21.80
CA ASN A 162 -8.54 -13.33 22.50
C ASN A 162 -7.29 -12.59 22.04
N ALA A 163 -6.17 -13.31 21.81
CA ALA A 163 -4.94 -12.70 21.32
C ALA A 163 -5.11 -12.10 19.92
N ILE A 164 -5.76 -12.84 19.01
CA ILE A 164 -6.08 -12.37 17.66
C ILE A 164 -7.01 -11.15 17.71
N GLY A 165 -8.03 -11.19 18.60
CA GLY A 165 -8.94 -10.07 18.80
C GLY A 165 -8.25 -8.82 19.30
N ALA A 166 -7.35 -8.96 20.26
CA ALA A 166 -6.55 -7.84 20.77
C ALA A 166 -5.65 -7.25 19.66
N LEU A 167 -5.02 -8.10 18.86
CA LEU A 167 -4.20 -7.67 17.71
C LEU A 167 -5.03 -6.89 16.67
N PHE A 168 -6.21 -7.38 16.33
CA PHE A 168 -7.10 -6.71 15.38
C PHE A 168 -7.65 -5.40 15.95
N ALA A 169 -8.00 -5.35 17.23
CA ALA A 169 -8.42 -4.12 17.89
C ALA A 169 -7.29 -3.08 17.90
N LEU A 170 -6.05 -3.50 18.19
CA LEU A 170 -4.89 -2.63 18.13
C LEU A 170 -4.66 -2.10 16.70
N ALA A 171 -4.77 -2.95 15.67
CA ALA A 171 -4.66 -2.53 14.29
C ALA A 171 -5.70 -1.46 13.93
N LEU A 172 -6.96 -1.65 14.31
CA LEU A 172 -8.01 -0.65 14.09
C LEU A 172 -7.74 0.67 14.81
N LEU A 173 -7.22 0.62 16.03
CA LEU A 173 -6.84 1.83 16.77
C LEU A 173 -5.69 2.57 16.09
N VAL A 174 -4.68 1.85 15.60
CA VAL A 174 -3.55 2.43 14.86
C VAL A 174 -4.03 3.05 13.55
N ASP A 175 -4.84 2.35 12.77
CA ASP A 175 -5.41 2.86 11.53
C ASP A 175 -6.29 4.09 11.77
N GLY A 176 -7.09 4.08 12.82
CA GLY A 176 -7.90 5.22 13.23
C GLY A 176 -7.03 6.42 13.61
N ALA A 177 -5.96 6.20 14.38
CA ALA A 177 -5.01 7.26 14.76
C ALA A 177 -4.31 7.85 13.53
N ILE A 178 -3.82 7.00 12.61
CA ILE A 178 -3.23 7.44 11.33
C ILE A 178 -4.24 8.25 10.53
N GLY A 179 -5.50 7.81 10.46
CA GLY A 179 -6.56 8.52 9.77
C GLY A 179 -6.85 9.90 10.37
N VAL A 180 -6.92 10.03 11.69
CA VAL A 180 -7.09 11.32 12.38
C VAL A 180 -5.90 12.24 12.09
N MET A 181 -4.66 11.73 12.24
CA MET A 181 -3.44 12.50 11.93
C MET A 181 -3.42 12.97 10.47
N ALA A 182 -3.86 12.12 9.55
CA ALA A 182 -3.96 12.45 8.11
C ALA A 182 -4.94 13.58 7.86
N VAL A 183 -6.11 13.55 8.50
CA VAL A 183 -7.10 14.63 8.40
C VAL A 183 -6.54 15.95 8.93
N GLU A 184 -5.88 15.93 10.06
CA GLU A 184 -5.29 17.12 10.67
C GLU A 184 -4.21 17.74 9.79
N LYS A 185 -3.29 16.93 9.28
CA LYS A 185 -2.21 17.37 8.39
C LYS A 185 -2.71 17.83 7.01
N SER A 186 -3.76 17.21 6.47
CA SER A 186 -4.32 17.60 5.18
C SER A 186 -5.00 18.98 5.21
N GLY A 187 -5.41 19.45 6.39
CA GLY A 187 -6.22 20.67 6.57
C GLY A 187 -7.70 20.49 6.23
N HIS A 188 -8.11 19.31 5.77
CA HIS A 188 -9.49 19.03 5.33
C HIS A 188 -10.31 18.39 6.46
N LYS A 189 -10.66 19.16 7.48
CA LYS A 189 -11.38 18.68 8.69
C LYS A 189 -12.68 17.91 8.36
N GLY A 190 -13.33 18.20 7.26
CA GLY A 190 -14.54 17.51 6.80
C GLY A 190 -14.33 16.03 6.47
N LEU A 191 -13.08 15.57 6.30
CA LEU A 191 -12.77 14.16 6.06
C LEU A 191 -12.96 13.29 7.29
N LYS A 192 -13.02 13.84 8.53
CA LYS A 192 -13.24 13.06 9.76
C LYS A 192 -14.48 12.18 9.71
N ARG A 193 -15.56 12.67 9.11
CA ARG A 193 -16.83 11.92 8.96
C ARG A 193 -16.70 10.63 8.13
N TRP A 194 -15.66 10.53 7.31
CA TRP A 194 -15.43 9.38 6.43
C TRP A 194 -14.53 8.30 7.04
N LEU A 195 -13.95 8.55 8.23
CA LEU A 195 -13.09 7.57 8.92
C LEU A 195 -13.80 6.22 9.15
N PRO A 196 -15.04 6.14 9.66
CA PRO A 196 -15.70 4.85 9.86
C PRO A 196 -15.95 4.11 8.54
N LEU A 197 -16.15 4.84 7.44
CA LEU A 197 -16.41 4.24 6.13
C LEU A 197 -15.17 3.60 5.50
N GLN A 198 -13.97 3.85 6.03
CA GLN A 198 -12.75 3.20 5.58
C GLN A 198 -12.79 1.68 5.73
N LEU A 199 -13.46 1.15 6.74
CA LEU A 199 -13.64 -0.29 6.91
C LEU A 199 -14.33 -0.92 5.69
N VAL A 200 -15.43 -0.30 5.22
CA VAL A 200 -16.15 -0.77 4.02
C VAL A 200 -15.33 -0.52 2.75
N TYR A 201 -14.65 0.62 2.69
CA TYR A 201 -13.78 0.98 1.57
C TYR A 201 -12.64 -0.04 1.39
N PHE A 202 -12.00 -0.47 2.48
CA PHE A 202 -10.96 -1.48 2.41
C PHE A 202 -11.47 -2.90 2.14
N ALA A 203 -12.76 -3.19 2.34
CA ALA A 203 -13.34 -4.44 1.86
C ALA A 203 -13.22 -4.60 0.34
N MET A 204 -13.31 -3.50 -0.43
CA MET A 204 -13.05 -3.53 -1.88
C MET A 204 -11.59 -3.84 -2.22
N ALA A 205 -10.64 -3.51 -1.34
CA ALA A 205 -9.22 -3.81 -1.54
C ALA A 205 -8.94 -5.31 -1.54
N THR A 206 -9.74 -6.09 -0.82
CA THR A 206 -9.70 -7.56 -0.88
C THR A 206 -9.96 -8.07 -2.29
N LEU A 207 -10.99 -7.54 -2.96
CA LEU A 207 -11.29 -7.90 -4.36
C LEU A 207 -10.12 -7.52 -5.28
N SER A 208 -9.48 -6.38 -5.02
CA SER A 208 -8.28 -5.94 -5.76
C SER A 208 -7.11 -6.90 -5.57
N ALA A 209 -6.89 -7.39 -4.35
CA ALA A 209 -5.80 -8.31 -4.03
C ALA A 209 -6.01 -9.69 -4.71
N TYR A 210 -7.22 -10.24 -4.67
CA TYR A 210 -7.51 -11.50 -5.37
C TYR A 210 -7.42 -11.34 -6.89
N LYS A 211 -7.88 -10.21 -7.44
CA LYS A 211 -7.69 -9.87 -8.84
C LYS A 211 -6.21 -9.79 -9.20
N ALA A 212 -5.38 -9.15 -8.34
CA ALA A 212 -3.94 -9.07 -8.54
C ALA A 212 -3.26 -10.44 -8.57
N LEU A 213 -3.64 -11.35 -7.65
CA LEU A 213 -3.13 -12.73 -7.64
C LEU A 213 -3.52 -13.49 -8.90
N TYR A 214 -4.77 -13.39 -9.31
CA TYR A 214 -5.23 -14.00 -10.56
C TYR A 214 -4.42 -13.48 -11.76
N GLU A 215 -4.24 -12.16 -11.88
CA GLU A 215 -3.46 -11.55 -12.96
C GLU A 215 -1.98 -11.94 -12.92
N LEU A 216 -1.39 -12.16 -11.74
CA LEU A 216 0.00 -12.63 -11.61
C LEU A 216 0.19 -14.03 -12.21
N ILE A 217 -0.83 -14.88 -12.12
CA ILE A 217 -0.79 -16.24 -12.66
C ILE A 217 -1.05 -16.23 -14.16
N VAL A 218 -2.12 -15.54 -14.60
CA VAL A 218 -2.61 -15.60 -15.97
C VAL A 218 -1.90 -14.62 -16.91
N ASN A 219 -1.62 -13.40 -16.43
CA ASN A 219 -1.06 -12.33 -17.25
C ASN A 219 -0.23 -11.33 -16.42
N ARG A 220 0.93 -11.79 -15.95
CA ARG A 220 1.76 -11.04 -14.97
C ARG A 220 2.25 -9.68 -15.45
N PHE A 221 2.50 -9.51 -16.74
CA PHE A 221 3.05 -8.28 -17.32
C PHE A 221 1.97 -7.36 -17.92
N HIS A 222 0.71 -7.75 -17.86
CA HIS A 222 -0.37 -6.91 -18.37
C HIS A 222 -0.53 -5.66 -17.50
N TRP A 223 -0.46 -4.51 -18.14
CA TRP A 223 -0.71 -3.22 -17.52
C TRP A 223 -2.10 -2.72 -17.89
N ALA A 224 -3.05 -2.84 -16.97
CA ALA A 224 -4.39 -2.28 -17.12
C ALA A 224 -4.33 -0.76 -16.93
N LYS A 225 -4.24 -0.01 -18.05
CA LYS A 225 -4.22 1.45 -18.02
C LYS A 225 -5.55 1.98 -17.49
N THR A 226 -5.50 2.87 -16.50
CA THR A 226 -6.68 3.60 -16.02
C THR A 226 -6.90 4.80 -16.95
N ALA A 227 -8.13 5.00 -17.46
CA ALA A 227 -8.47 6.18 -18.23
C ALA A 227 -8.49 7.41 -17.31
N HIS A 228 -7.76 8.45 -17.69
CA HIS A 228 -7.72 9.75 -17.03
C HIS A 228 -8.01 10.82 -18.08
N GLY A 229 -8.64 11.94 -17.68
CA GLY A 229 -8.68 13.13 -18.52
C GLY A 229 -9.96 13.39 -19.31
N ASP A 230 -11.06 12.66 -19.05
CA ASP A 230 -12.33 12.90 -19.75
C ASP A 230 -12.99 14.27 -19.48
N GLN A 231 -12.49 15.03 -18.52
CA GLN A 231 -13.05 16.36 -18.19
C GLN A 231 -12.41 17.52 -18.95
N PHE A 232 -11.21 17.35 -19.51
CA PHE A 232 -10.53 18.42 -20.24
C PHE A 232 -10.86 18.45 -21.75
N SER A 233 -11.55 17.46 -22.29
CA SER A 233 -11.90 17.41 -23.72
C SER A 233 -13.19 18.16 -24.07
N GLN A 234 -13.90 18.74 -23.11
CA GLN A 234 -15.17 19.45 -23.34
C GLN A 234 -15.10 20.98 -23.21
N SER A 235 -13.90 21.56 -23.05
CA SER A 235 -13.73 23.01 -22.88
C SER A 235 -12.72 23.64 -23.82
N TRP A 236 -12.73 23.24 -25.11
CA TRP A 236 -12.07 23.98 -26.21
C TRP A 236 -12.99 24.06 -27.41
#